data_6b3cf713871704f2354c8e98e5bfe433
#
_entry.id   6b3cf713871704f2354c8e98e5bfe433
#
_cell.length_a   1.000
_cell.length_b   1.000
_cell.length_c   1.000
_cell.angle_alpha   90.00
_cell.angle_beta   90.00
_cell.angle_gamma   90.00
#
_symmetry.space_group_name_H-M   'P 1'
#
loop_
_entity.id
_entity.type
_entity.pdbx_description
1 polymer ?
#
loop_
_entity_poly.entity_id
_entity_poly.type
_entity_poly.pdbx_seq_one_letter_code
_entity_poly.pdbx_strand_id
1 'polypeptide(L)'
;MKAYKTNLILIFLLLGISPWAFSASAEMSSKHFRLVKDLMDNNLAYSQDATTTNIIEWEEEIVDSLRQKKDYRNMFLMKQMAVYAYSLQAKISEALKKADAMMDEARLMKYNIGISLSYQALGDVYLNAGMRPEAVEEYEKAMKTLQATPHAEKIQER
;
A
#
# COMPACT_ATOMS: atom_id res chain seq x y z
N MET A 1 -29.17 -18.86 8.43
CA MET A 1 -28.29 -18.11 7.49
C MET A 1 -29.00 -17.09 6.59
N LYS A 2 -30.33 -16.93 6.60
CA LYS A 2 -31.06 -15.92 5.78
C LYS A 2 -31.20 -14.53 6.43
N ALA A 3 -31.12 -14.42 7.74
CA ALA A 3 -31.38 -13.16 8.47
C ALA A 3 -30.30 -12.09 8.33
N TYR A 4 -29.04 -12.46 8.11
CA TYR A 4 -27.93 -11.50 8.00
C TYR A 4 -27.90 -10.72 6.70
N LYS A 5 -28.38 -11.32 5.59
CA LYS A 5 -28.42 -10.61 4.29
C LYS A 5 -29.46 -9.49 4.27
N THR A 6 -30.59 -9.69 4.98
CA THR A 6 -31.68 -8.71 5.04
C THR A 6 -31.30 -7.47 5.85
N ASN A 7 -30.54 -7.64 6.94
CA ASN A 7 -30.06 -6.52 7.76
C ASN A 7 -29.01 -5.64 7.05
N LEU A 8 -28.14 -6.26 6.23
CA LEU A 8 -27.14 -5.51 5.49
C LEU A 8 -27.79 -4.58 4.42
N ILE A 9 -28.78 -5.09 3.70
CA ILE A 9 -29.53 -4.32 2.70
C ILE A 9 -30.27 -3.13 3.34
N LEU A 10 -30.85 -3.34 4.53
CA LEU A 10 -31.53 -2.27 5.27
C LEU A 10 -30.56 -1.17 5.74
N ILE A 11 -29.35 -1.54 6.17
CA ILE A 11 -28.30 -0.59 6.58
C ILE A 11 -27.84 0.24 5.38
N PHE A 12 -27.67 -0.35 4.20
CA PHE A 12 -27.31 0.37 2.98
C PHE A 12 -28.42 1.35 2.52
N LEU A 13 -29.69 0.97 2.66
CA LEU A 13 -30.84 1.84 2.34
C LEU A 13 -30.94 3.03 3.30
N LEU A 14 -30.60 2.84 4.58
CA LEU A 14 -30.59 3.91 5.60
C LEU A 14 -29.47 4.91 5.41
N LEU A 15 -28.32 4.47 4.83
CA LEU A 15 -27.17 5.32 4.55
C LEU A 15 -27.24 6.00 3.16
N GLY A 16 -28.27 5.70 2.36
CA GLY A 16 -28.41 6.24 1.00
C GLY A 16 -27.35 5.73 0.01
N ILE A 17 -26.61 4.68 0.38
CA ILE A 17 -25.55 4.09 -0.45
C ILE A 17 -26.14 2.90 -1.20
N SER A 18 -26.17 2.97 -2.51
CA SER A 18 -26.60 1.88 -3.37
C SER A 18 -25.65 0.69 -3.25
N PRO A 19 -26.15 -0.56 -3.05
CA PRO A 19 -25.31 -1.77 -3.06
C PRO A 19 -24.48 -1.93 -4.35
N TRP A 20 -24.95 -1.38 -5.45
CA TRP A 20 -24.29 -1.35 -6.74
C TRP A 20 -23.06 -0.43 -6.75
N ALA A 21 -23.12 0.70 -6.07
CA ALA A 21 -22.00 1.62 -5.96
C ALA A 21 -20.82 0.99 -5.19
N PHE A 22 -21.11 0.23 -4.13
CA PHE A 22 -20.08 -0.47 -3.37
C PHE A 22 -19.40 -1.60 -4.19
N SER A 23 -20.19 -2.36 -4.97
CA SER A 23 -19.65 -3.40 -5.85
C SER A 23 -18.79 -2.82 -6.98
N ALA A 24 -19.24 -1.73 -7.59
CA ALA A 24 -18.50 -1.04 -8.66
C ALA A 24 -17.18 -0.43 -8.15
N SER A 25 -17.18 0.16 -6.97
CA SER A 25 -15.98 0.71 -6.33
C SER A 25 -14.94 -0.39 -6.03
N ALA A 26 -15.37 -1.52 -5.48
CA ALA A 26 -14.47 -2.65 -5.18
C ALA A 26 -13.88 -3.30 -6.44
N GLU A 27 -14.62 -3.31 -7.55
CA GLU A 27 -14.14 -3.81 -8.85
C GLU A 27 -13.14 -2.81 -9.47
N MET A 28 -13.45 -1.52 -9.44
CA MET A 28 -12.58 -0.44 -9.91
C MET A 28 -11.25 -0.46 -9.16
N SER A 29 -11.29 -0.51 -7.84
CA SER A 29 -10.12 -0.59 -6.97
C SER A 29 -9.24 -1.81 -7.29
N SER A 30 -9.83 -2.97 -7.54
CA SER A 30 -9.09 -4.18 -7.93
C SER A 30 -8.42 -4.05 -9.31
N LYS A 31 -9.06 -3.34 -10.22
CA LYS A 31 -8.52 -3.05 -11.56
C LYS A 31 -7.36 -2.07 -11.49
N HIS A 32 -7.52 -0.98 -10.73
CA HIS A 32 -6.46 0.00 -10.51
C HIS A 32 -5.24 -0.63 -9.84
N PHE A 33 -5.43 -1.45 -8.81
CA PHE A 33 -4.33 -2.16 -8.16
C PHE A 33 -3.56 -3.08 -9.12
N ARG A 34 -4.26 -3.85 -9.96
CA ARG A 34 -3.60 -4.68 -10.98
C ARG A 34 -2.79 -3.83 -11.96
N LEU A 35 -3.37 -2.74 -12.46
CA LEU A 35 -2.68 -1.83 -13.37
C LEU A 35 -1.41 -1.27 -12.74
N VAL A 36 -1.50 -0.80 -11.50
CA VAL A 36 -0.36 -0.26 -10.76
C VAL A 36 0.71 -1.35 -10.55
N LYS A 37 0.31 -2.56 -10.18
CA LYS A 37 1.23 -3.70 -10.01
C LYS A 37 1.91 -4.09 -11.32
N ASP A 38 1.15 -4.19 -12.41
CA ASP A 38 1.69 -4.52 -13.73
C ASP A 38 2.70 -3.47 -14.22
N LEU A 39 2.44 -2.20 -13.93
CA LEU A 39 3.38 -1.12 -14.23
C LEU A 39 4.69 -1.26 -13.45
N MET A 40 4.64 -1.68 -12.18
CA MET A 40 5.83 -1.91 -11.37
C MET A 40 6.64 -3.11 -11.83
N ASP A 41 5.96 -4.25 -12.03
CA ASP A 41 6.61 -5.51 -12.41
C ASP A 41 7.35 -5.39 -13.75
N ASN A 42 6.90 -4.49 -14.62
CA ASN A 42 7.50 -4.24 -15.93
C ASN A 42 8.46 -3.05 -15.99
N ASN A 43 8.79 -2.43 -14.88
CA ASN A 43 9.67 -1.25 -14.82
C ASN A 43 9.24 -0.06 -15.74
N LEU A 44 8.00 -0.06 -16.20
CA LEU A 44 7.50 0.93 -17.17
C LEU A 44 6.95 2.21 -16.51
N ALA A 45 6.74 2.15 -15.21
CA ALA A 45 5.91 3.12 -14.52
C ALA A 45 6.60 4.44 -14.18
N TYR A 46 7.89 4.41 -14.00
CA TYR A 46 8.53 5.42 -13.16
C TYR A 46 9.05 6.65 -13.90
N SER A 47 8.89 6.70 -15.20
CA SER A 47 9.36 7.83 -16.01
C SER A 47 8.27 8.79 -16.48
N GLN A 48 7.00 8.57 -16.11
CA GLN A 48 5.89 9.40 -16.59
C GLN A 48 5.12 10.04 -15.43
N ASP A 49 5.06 11.36 -15.39
CA ASP A 49 4.34 12.14 -14.38
C ASP A 49 2.87 11.71 -14.19
N ALA A 50 2.20 11.30 -15.28
CA ALA A 50 0.83 10.82 -15.24
C ALA A 50 0.67 9.55 -14.38
N THR A 51 1.64 8.63 -14.42
CA THR A 51 1.57 7.37 -13.67
C THR A 51 1.73 7.59 -12.17
N THR A 52 2.69 8.43 -11.77
CA THR A 52 2.90 8.76 -10.36
C THR A 52 1.70 9.50 -9.77
N THR A 53 1.07 10.37 -10.54
CA THR A 53 -0.15 11.08 -10.15
C THR A 53 -1.29 10.09 -9.91
N ASN A 54 -1.53 9.15 -10.84
CA ASN A 54 -2.56 8.13 -10.69
C ASN A 54 -2.34 7.23 -9.47
N ILE A 55 -1.09 6.82 -9.19
CA ILE A 55 -0.76 6.03 -8.01
C ILE A 55 -1.16 6.78 -6.73
N ILE A 56 -0.85 8.07 -6.65
CA ILE A 56 -1.18 8.92 -5.51
C ILE A 56 -2.70 9.08 -5.36
N GLU A 57 -3.41 9.32 -6.45
CA GLU A 57 -4.87 9.51 -6.44
C GLU A 57 -5.63 8.23 -6.05
N TRP A 58 -5.15 7.06 -6.45
CA TRP A 58 -5.83 5.79 -6.21
C TRP A 58 -5.38 5.09 -4.92
N GLU A 59 -4.35 5.60 -4.24
CA GLU A 59 -3.77 4.95 -3.05
C GLU A 59 -4.84 4.64 -2.01
N GLU A 60 -5.60 5.64 -1.59
CA GLU A 60 -6.55 5.51 -0.48
C GLU A 60 -7.66 4.50 -0.79
N GLU A 61 -8.24 4.57 -1.99
CA GLU A 61 -9.29 3.64 -2.44
C GLU A 61 -8.77 2.19 -2.48
N ILE A 62 -7.58 1.99 -3.04
CA ILE A 62 -6.97 0.66 -3.16
C ILE A 62 -6.60 0.11 -1.79
N VAL A 63 -5.97 0.92 -0.93
CA VAL A 63 -5.57 0.54 0.42
C VAL A 63 -6.78 0.12 1.25
N ASP A 64 -7.89 0.86 1.19
CA ASP A 64 -9.11 0.54 1.91
C ASP A 64 -9.76 -0.75 1.42
N SER A 65 -9.79 -0.97 0.10
CA SER A 65 -10.26 -2.23 -0.48
C SER A 65 -9.42 -3.44 -0.03
N LEU A 66 -8.09 -3.30 -0.04
CA LEU A 66 -7.18 -4.36 0.40
C LEU A 66 -7.29 -4.62 1.89
N ARG A 67 -7.46 -3.57 2.72
CA ARG A 67 -7.70 -3.69 4.16
C ARG A 67 -8.98 -4.46 4.46
N GLN A 68 -10.07 -4.18 3.75
CA GLN A 68 -11.34 -4.91 3.91
C GLN A 68 -11.20 -6.40 3.55
N LYS A 69 -10.38 -6.73 2.55
CA LYS A 69 -10.06 -8.10 2.15
C LYS A 69 -9.03 -8.77 3.04
N LYS A 70 -8.45 -8.05 4.02
CA LYS A 70 -7.33 -8.48 4.88
C LYS A 70 -6.08 -8.86 4.08
N ASP A 71 -5.92 -8.32 2.89
CA ASP A 71 -4.74 -8.50 2.04
C ASP A 71 -3.66 -7.48 2.44
N TYR A 72 -3.08 -7.70 3.61
CA TYR A 72 -2.17 -6.75 4.24
C TYR A 72 -0.87 -6.57 3.45
N ARG A 73 -0.38 -7.65 2.83
CA ARG A 73 0.82 -7.56 2.00
C ARG A 73 0.65 -6.58 0.85
N ASN A 74 -0.37 -6.77 0.03
CA ASN A 74 -0.65 -5.89 -1.09
C ASN A 74 -1.04 -4.48 -0.62
N MET A 75 -1.69 -4.35 0.54
CA MET A 75 -1.97 -3.05 1.17
C MET A 75 -0.67 -2.29 1.46
N PHE A 76 0.32 -2.92 2.08
CA PHE A 76 1.61 -2.28 2.37
C PHE A 76 2.44 -2.05 1.11
N LEU A 77 2.38 -2.94 0.12
CA LEU A 77 2.97 -2.69 -1.19
C LEU A 77 2.38 -1.43 -1.86
N MET A 78 1.06 -1.27 -1.85
CA MET A 78 0.42 -0.08 -2.42
C MET A 78 0.87 1.20 -1.72
N LYS A 79 0.97 1.19 -0.38
CA LYS A 79 1.50 2.32 0.40
C LYS A 79 2.94 2.64 0.04
N GLN A 80 3.81 1.64 -0.08
CA GLN A 80 5.21 1.81 -0.52
C GLN A 80 5.27 2.49 -1.89
N MET A 81 4.42 2.05 -2.83
CA MET A 81 4.36 2.63 -4.16
C MET A 81 3.95 4.09 -4.15
N ALA A 82 2.99 4.46 -3.32
CA ALA A 82 2.59 5.85 -3.16
C ALA A 82 3.73 6.69 -2.56
N VAL A 83 4.43 6.19 -1.54
CA VAL A 83 5.63 6.85 -0.98
C VAL A 83 6.66 7.10 -2.08
N TYR A 84 6.95 6.07 -2.88
CA TYR A 84 7.89 6.20 -3.99
C TYR A 84 7.42 7.24 -5.04
N ALA A 85 6.13 7.23 -5.41
CA ALA A 85 5.56 8.19 -6.34
C ALA A 85 5.69 9.65 -5.83
N TYR A 86 5.46 9.89 -4.53
CA TYR A 86 5.69 11.20 -3.92
C TYR A 86 7.16 11.62 -4.01
N SER A 87 8.10 10.71 -3.76
CA SER A 87 9.53 11.01 -3.83
C SER A 87 10.00 11.33 -5.25
N LEU A 88 9.46 10.65 -6.26
CA LEU A 88 9.73 10.94 -7.67
C LEU A 88 9.21 12.32 -8.11
N GLN A 89 8.11 12.79 -7.49
CA GLN A 89 7.61 14.15 -7.70
C GLN A 89 8.37 15.21 -6.89
N ALA A 90 9.52 14.87 -6.31
CA ALA A 90 10.32 15.72 -5.41
C ALA A 90 9.56 16.22 -4.16
N LYS A 91 8.44 15.58 -3.81
CA LYS A 91 7.67 15.83 -2.58
C LYS A 91 8.23 15.02 -1.41
N ILE A 92 9.49 15.27 -1.08
CA ILE A 92 10.26 14.46 -0.12
C ILE A 92 9.64 14.48 1.29
N SER A 93 9.17 15.66 1.75
CA SER A 93 8.55 15.80 3.07
C SER A 93 7.27 14.96 3.20
N GLU A 94 6.44 14.97 2.18
CA GLU A 94 5.20 14.18 2.14
C GLU A 94 5.50 12.69 2.05
N ALA A 95 6.50 12.30 1.26
CA ALA A 95 6.96 10.93 1.13
C ALA A 95 7.45 10.39 2.48
N LEU A 96 8.31 11.12 3.20
CA LEU A 96 8.77 10.76 4.54
C LEU A 96 7.61 10.60 5.53
N LYS A 97 6.70 11.57 5.58
CA LYS A 97 5.52 11.51 6.44
C LYS A 97 4.65 10.28 6.19
N LYS A 98 4.47 9.91 4.91
CA LYS A 98 3.71 8.71 4.53
C LYS A 98 4.46 7.42 4.90
N ALA A 99 5.77 7.38 4.71
CA ALA A 99 6.60 6.23 5.11
C ALA A 99 6.58 6.02 6.63
N ASP A 100 6.65 7.09 7.43
CA ASP A 100 6.52 7.02 8.88
C ASP A 100 5.15 6.50 9.30
N ALA A 101 4.06 7.01 8.71
CA ALA A 101 2.71 6.53 8.99
C ALA A 101 2.53 5.05 8.62
N MET A 102 3.14 4.61 7.52
CA MET A 102 3.18 3.20 7.10
C MET A 102 3.91 2.34 8.13
N MET A 103 5.05 2.80 8.63
CA MET A 103 5.84 2.14 9.68
C MET A 103 5.04 1.99 10.98
N ASP A 104 4.39 3.07 11.42
CA ASP A 104 3.59 3.06 12.65
C ASP A 104 2.42 2.08 12.55
N GLU A 105 1.72 2.04 11.43
CA GLU A 105 0.65 1.06 11.20
C GLU A 105 1.19 -0.37 11.22
N ALA A 106 2.31 -0.64 10.56
CA ALA A 106 2.92 -1.97 10.54
C ALA A 106 3.34 -2.44 11.93
N ARG A 107 3.90 -1.54 12.75
CA ARG A 107 4.25 -1.81 14.15
C ARG A 107 3.03 -2.09 15.01
N LEU A 108 1.97 -1.29 14.85
CA LEU A 108 0.71 -1.47 15.57
C LEU A 108 0.08 -2.84 15.25
N MET A 109 0.14 -3.25 14.01
CA MET A 109 -0.32 -4.55 13.54
C MET A 109 0.63 -5.70 13.90
N LYS A 110 1.84 -5.42 14.39
CA LYS A 110 2.93 -6.39 14.60
C LYS A 110 3.25 -7.19 13.33
N TYR A 111 3.21 -6.53 12.19
CA TYR A 111 3.35 -7.13 10.88
C TYR A 111 4.75 -6.87 10.33
N ASN A 112 5.65 -7.86 10.47
CA ASN A 112 7.07 -7.71 10.15
C ASN A 112 7.33 -7.43 8.67
N ILE A 113 6.54 -8.00 7.77
CA ILE A 113 6.66 -7.72 6.33
C ILE A 113 6.31 -6.26 6.05
N GLY A 114 5.25 -5.73 6.68
CA GLY A 114 4.93 -4.31 6.61
C GLY A 114 6.04 -3.41 7.15
N ILE A 115 6.69 -3.80 8.26
CA ILE A 115 7.85 -3.08 8.81
C ILE A 115 9.01 -3.10 7.82
N SER A 116 9.32 -4.25 7.20
CA SER A 116 10.37 -4.35 6.18
C SER A 116 10.06 -3.46 4.96
N LEU A 117 8.82 -3.48 4.45
CA LEU A 117 8.39 -2.63 3.34
C LEU A 117 8.45 -1.14 3.68
N SER A 118 8.20 -0.76 4.94
CA SER A 118 8.31 0.63 5.39
C SER A 118 9.77 1.10 5.41
N TYR A 119 10.71 0.24 5.84
CA TYR A 119 12.15 0.55 5.73
C TYR A 119 12.60 0.67 4.26
N GLN A 120 12.10 -0.19 3.36
CA GLN A 120 12.38 -0.05 1.93
C GLN A 120 11.85 1.28 1.39
N ALA A 121 10.62 1.66 1.75
CA ALA A 121 10.05 2.94 1.36
C ALA A 121 10.91 4.14 1.82
N LEU A 122 11.40 4.13 3.06
CA LEU A 122 12.32 5.16 3.55
C LEU A 122 13.64 5.18 2.76
N GLY A 123 14.21 4.00 2.48
CA GLY A 123 15.39 3.86 1.63
C GLY A 123 15.19 4.46 0.25
N ASP A 124 14.05 4.20 -0.39
CA ASP A 124 13.69 4.75 -1.70
C ASP A 124 13.59 6.29 -1.66
N VAL A 125 13.00 6.85 -0.60
CA VAL A 125 12.90 8.32 -0.43
C VAL A 125 14.29 8.94 -0.28
N TYR A 126 15.15 8.38 0.59
CA TYR A 126 16.51 8.87 0.78
C TYR A 126 17.35 8.75 -0.50
N LEU A 127 17.20 7.64 -1.23
CA LEU A 127 17.90 7.46 -2.51
C LEU A 127 17.50 8.53 -3.54
N ASN A 128 16.20 8.81 -3.68
CA ASN A 128 15.68 9.83 -4.58
C ASN A 128 16.05 11.26 -4.14
N ALA A 129 16.25 11.46 -2.83
CA ALA A 129 16.78 12.71 -2.28
C ALA A 129 18.31 12.86 -2.41
N GLY A 130 19.02 11.86 -2.97
CA GLY A 130 20.47 11.84 -3.10
C GLY A 130 21.23 11.47 -1.82
N MET A 131 20.53 11.07 -0.76
CA MET A 131 21.06 10.70 0.56
C MET A 131 21.40 9.20 0.57
N ARG A 132 22.44 8.82 -0.16
CA ARG A 132 22.80 7.41 -0.38
C ARG A 132 23.19 6.64 0.88
N PRO A 133 23.98 7.21 1.83
CA PRO A 133 24.31 6.50 3.07
C PRO A 133 23.07 6.15 3.89
N GLU A 134 22.12 7.09 4.03
CA GLU A 134 20.88 6.91 4.76
C GLU A 134 19.98 5.85 4.05
N ALA A 135 19.94 5.89 2.72
CA ALA A 135 19.22 4.87 1.95
C ALA A 135 19.76 3.46 2.21
N VAL A 136 21.08 3.28 2.21
CA VAL A 136 21.72 1.98 2.50
C VAL A 136 21.36 1.50 3.90
N GLU A 137 21.41 2.39 4.90
CA GLU A 137 21.04 2.05 6.28
C GLU A 137 19.60 1.52 6.37
N GLU A 138 18.65 2.19 5.72
CA GLU A 138 17.25 1.77 5.73
C GLU A 138 17.04 0.43 4.99
N TYR A 139 17.69 0.20 3.86
CA TYR A 139 17.64 -1.09 3.17
C TYR A 139 18.24 -2.23 4.00
N GLU A 140 19.31 -1.97 4.76
CA GLU A 140 19.87 -2.97 5.70
C GLU A 140 18.88 -3.31 6.82
N LYS A 141 18.16 -2.31 7.38
CA LYS A 141 17.11 -2.53 8.37
C LYS A 141 15.96 -3.36 7.79
N ALA A 142 15.56 -3.08 6.56
CA ALA A 142 14.55 -3.86 5.84
C ALA A 142 14.96 -5.34 5.73
N MET A 143 16.17 -5.58 5.29
CA MET A 143 16.71 -6.93 5.10
C MET A 143 16.83 -7.69 6.43
N LYS A 144 17.36 -7.06 7.48
CA LYS A 144 17.44 -7.64 8.83
C LYS A 144 16.05 -8.00 9.39
N THR A 145 15.07 -7.12 9.21
CA THR A 145 13.68 -7.36 9.62
C THR A 145 13.10 -8.57 8.91
N LEU A 146 13.27 -8.65 7.59
CA LEU A 146 12.77 -9.78 6.79
C LEU A 146 13.47 -11.10 7.15
N GLN A 147 14.78 -11.09 7.43
CA GLN A 147 15.52 -12.27 7.87
C GLN A 147 15.02 -12.79 9.22
N ALA A 148 14.73 -11.89 10.16
CA ALA A 148 14.20 -12.21 11.48
C ALA A 148 12.70 -12.63 11.46
N THR A 149 11.99 -12.41 10.34
CA THR A 149 10.56 -12.73 10.23
C THR A 149 10.34 -14.25 10.23
N PRO A 150 9.43 -14.76 11.08
CA PRO A 150 9.12 -16.19 11.13
C PRO A 150 8.72 -16.77 9.77
N HIS A 151 9.10 -18.01 9.51
CA HIS A 151 8.80 -18.68 8.24
C HIS A 151 7.29 -18.79 7.97
N ALA A 152 6.49 -18.97 9.02
CA ALA A 152 5.02 -19.03 8.94
C ALA A 152 4.42 -17.73 8.38
N GLU A 153 4.94 -16.55 8.80
CA GLU A 153 4.48 -15.25 8.27
C GLU A 153 4.83 -15.09 6.78
N LYS A 154 5.99 -15.63 6.37
CA LYS A 154 6.43 -15.59 4.96
C LYS A 154 5.62 -16.51 4.04
N ILE A 155 5.05 -17.60 4.58
CA ILE A 155 4.27 -18.59 3.80
C ILE A 155 2.81 -18.18 3.65
N GLN A 156 2.21 -17.55 4.66
CA GLN A 156 0.80 -17.13 4.61
C GLN A 156 0.48 -16.15 3.48
N GLU A 157 1.49 -15.69 2.75
CA GLU A 157 1.41 -14.65 1.73
C GLU A 157 1.69 -15.14 0.32
N ARG A 158 1.73 -16.45 0.10
CA ARG A 158 1.81 -17.04 -1.23
C ARG A 158 0.41 -17.42 -1.71
#